data_b762cefb2a99ce329712171caa2e21b6
#
_entry.id   b762cefb2a99ce329712171caa2e21b6
#
_cell.length_a   1.000
_cell.length_b   1.000
_cell.length_c   1.000
_cell.angle_alpha   90.00
_cell.angle_beta   90.00
_cell.angle_gamma   90.00
#
_symmetry.space_group_name_H-M   'P 1'
#
loop_
_entity.id
_entity.type
_entity.pdbx_description
1 polymer ?
#
loop_
_entity_poly.entity_id
_entity_poly.type
_entity_poly.pdbx_seq_one_letter_code
_entity_poly.pdbx_strand_id
1 'polypeptide(L)'
;MKIYKPLYYILNCTWGGIMTSIGAVVALVLMCAGKKPQKHAGCTYFNIGKSWGGMELGCFFLTDYHDSNSTKNHEIGHSLQNCLWGPLFPFVVCIPSAIRYWLREFKTQKGKKIYSAILTLCICLIGVGLILIPLTVFDVLGCLLICYSIIIALWLFTKEIPLYEDNKYVGYDKIWFEGQASRWGRLVAKNW
;
A
#
# COMPACT_ATOMS: atom_id res chain seq x y z
N MET A 1 -9.77 18.59 -10.12
CA MET A 1 -10.78 17.75 -9.43
C MET A 1 -11.03 18.40 -8.07
N LYS A 2 -12.22 18.97 -7.84
CA LYS A 2 -12.59 19.48 -6.50
C LYS A 2 -13.15 18.30 -5.70
N ILE A 3 -12.39 17.81 -4.74
CA ILE A 3 -12.88 16.78 -3.83
C ILE A 3 -13.52 17.48 -2.64
N TYR A 4 -14.74 17.11 -2.34
CA TYR A 4 -15.47 17.63 -1.19
C TYR A 4 -14.89 17.01 0.09
N LYS A 5 -14.20 17.81 0.92
CA LYS A 5 -13.53 17.35 2.14
C LYS A 5 -14.40 16.49 3.08
N PRO A 6 -15.65 16.86 3.39
CA PRO A 6 -16.50 16.01 4.23
C PRO A 6 -16.70 14.61 3.66
N LEU A 7 -16.92 14.48 2.35
CA LEU A 7 -17.08 13.17 1.70
C LEU A 7 -15.80 12.34 1.80
N TYR A 8 -14.64 12.97 1.63
CA TYR A 8 -13.35 12.30 1.82
C TYR A 8 -13.22 11.69 3.23
N TYR A 9 -13.56 12.44 4.28
CA TYR A 9 -13.50 11.93 5.65
C TYR A 9 -14.53 10.84 5.91
N ILE A 10 -15.76 11.02 5.42
CA ILE A 10 -16.81 9.99 5.54
C ILE A 10 -16.32 8.68 4.92
N LEU A 11 -15.85 8.72 3.68
CA LEU A 11 -15.38 7.52 2.98
C LEU A 11 -14.16 6.87 3.67
N ASN A 12 -13.17 7.64 4.09
CA ASN A 12 -12.01 7.09 4.79
C ASN A 12 -12.35 6.55 6.18
N CYS A 13 -13.32 7.12 6.89
CA CYS A 13 -13.72 6.65 8.22
C CYS A 13 -14.74 5.50 8.20
N THR A 14 -15.43 5.28 7.07
CA THR A 14 -16.43 4.20 6.92
C THR A 14 -15.92 3.12 5.98
N TRP A 15 -16.00 3.34 4.69
CA TRP A 15 -15.60 2.39 3.64
C TRP A 15 -14.10 2.06 3.68
N GLY A 16 -13.23 3.07 3.81
CA GLY A 16 -11.78 2.94 4.03
C GLY A 16 -11.37 2.80 5.49
N GLY A 17 -12.31 2.48 6.38
CA GLY A 17 -12.15 2.51 7.83
C GLY A 17 -11.05 1.58 8.36
N ILE A 18 -10.76 0.47 7.69
CA ILE A 18 -9.70 -0.46 8.09
C ILE A 18 -8.35 0.26 8.15
N MET A 19 -7.94 0.92 7.07
CA MET A 19 -6.67 1.64 7.03
C MET A 19 -6.66 2.84 7.97
N THR A 20 -7.77 3.58 8.04
CA THR A 20 -7.90 4.71 8.97
C THR A 20 -7.80 4.27 10.43
N SER A 21 -8.37 3.13 10.81
CA SER A 21 -8.26 2.56 12.17
C SER A 21 -6.82 2.15 12.48
N ILE A 22 -6.14 1.48 11.55
CA ILE A 22 -4.71 1.16 11.70
C ILE A 22 -3.91 2.46 11.87
N GLY A 23 -4.15 3.46 11.03
CA GLY A 23 -3.50 4.76 11.10
C GLY A 23 -3.72 5.48 12.42
N ALA A 24 -4.94 5.42 12.97
CA ALA A 24 -5.26 6.00 14.29
C ALA A 24 -4.48 5.32 15.42
N VAL A 25 -4.38 3.99 15.40
CA VAL A 25 -3.58 3.24 16.41
C VAL A 25 -2.10 3.59 16.28
N VAL A 26 -1.55 3.62 15.06
CA VAL A 26 -0.15 4.00 14.82
C VAL A 26 0.10 5.44 15.28
N ALA A 27 -0.81 6.37 14.96
CA ALA A 27 -0.73 7.76 15.39
C ALA A 27 -0.69 7.88 16.93
N LEU A 28 -1.55 7.14 17.63
CA LEU A 28 -1.58 7.11 19.08
C LEU A 28 -0.23 6.61 19.66
N VAL A 29 0.29 5.50 19.14
CA VAL A 29 1.59 4.95 19.58
C VAL A 29 2.71 5.96 19.36
N LEU A 30 2.74 6.63 18.19
CA LEU A 30 3.75 7.65 17.88
C LEU A 30 3.64 8.87 18.80
N MET A 31 2.42 9.31 19.11
CA MET A 31 2.22 10.40 20.09
C MET A 31 2.69 10.00 21.49
N CYS A 32 2.40 8.80 21.95
CA CYS A 32 2.93 8.27 23.21
C CYS A 32 4.47 8.18 23.21
N ALA A 33 5.08 7.93 22.05
CA ALA A 33 6.53 7.97 21.86
C ALA A 33 7.11 9.40 21.68
N GLY A 34 6.31 10.44 21.93
CA GLY A 34 6.74 11.84 21.87
C GLY A 34 6.84 12.43 20.46
N LYS A 35 6.35 11.74 19.43
CA LYS A 35 6.31 12.29 18.06
C LYS A 35 5.17 13.28 17.91
N LYS A 36 5.45 14.40 17.26
CA LYS A 36 4.44 15.45 17.04
C LYS A 36 3.67 15.21 15.74
N PRO A 37 2.32 15.19 15.80
CA PRO A 37 1.49 15.14 14.59
C PRO A 37 1.62 16.43 13.79
N GLN A 38 1.66 16.30 12.49
CA GLN A 38 1.66 17.39 11.54
C GLN A 38 0.45 17.27 10.61
N LYS A 39 0.16 18.32 9.85
CA LYS A 39 -0.98 18.37 8.93
C LYS A 39 -0.50 18.68 7.51
N HIS A 40 -1.06 17.95 6.53
CA HIS A 40 -0.88 18.24 5.13
C HIS A 40 -2.13 17.85 4.34
N ALA A 41 -2.73 18.82 3.60
CA ALA A 41 -3.90 18.63 2.76
C ALA A 41 -4.99 17.73 3.38
N GLY A 42 -5.39 18.02 4.62
CA GLY A 42 -6.45 17.31 5.33
C GLY A 42 -6.02 16.04 6.06
N CYS A 43 -4.86 15.45 5.77
CA CYS A 43 -4.33 14.30 6.50
C CYS A 43 -3.46 14.71 7.68
N THR A 44 -3.40 13.82 8.67
CA THR A 44 -2.43 13.91 9.76
C THR A 44 -1.22 13.03 9.42
N TYR A 45 0.01 13.53 9.59
CA TYR A 45 1.18 12.74 9.32
C TYR A 45 2.26 12.86 10.40
N PHE A 46 3.19 11.89 10.37
CA PHE A 46 4.34 11.85 11.26
C PHE A 46 5.61 11.58 10.47
N ASN A 47 6.70 12.26 10.84
CA ASN A 47 8.02 12.00 10.28
C ASN A 47 8.72 10.94 11.13
N ILE A 48 9.10 9.83 10.48
CA ILE A 48 9.82 8.72 11.12
C ILE A 48 10.91 8.17 10.20
N GLY A 49 12.04 7.82 10.78
CA GLY A 49 13.14 7.18 10.04
C GLY A 49 13.79 8.08 8.99
N LYS A 50 14.66 7.50 8.18
CA LYS A 50 15.44 8.21 7.15
C LYS A 50 15.36 7.48 5.81
N SER A 51 15.11 8.23 4.72
CA SER A 51 15.28 7.76 3.33
C SER A 51 14.50 6.49 2.96
N TRP A 52 13.24 6.37 3.38
CA TRP A 52 12.40 5.23 3.05
C TRP A 52 11.13 5.61 2.24
N GLY A 53 10.79 6.90 2.17
CA GLY A 53 9.64 7.40 1.46
C GLY A 53 8.46 7.71 2.36
N GLY A 54 7.29 7.14 2.07
CA GLY A 54 6.07 7.31 2.82
C GLY A 54 5.23 6.04 2.89
N MET A 55 4.19 6.08 3.71
CA MET A 55 3.19 5.02 3.86
C MET A 55 1.85 5.62 4.23
N GLU A 56 0.86 5.41 3.42
CA GLU A 56 -0.52 5.81 3.67
C GLU A 56 -1.21 4.87 4.66
N LEU A 57 -2.04 5.45 5.54
CA LEU A 57 -2.84 4.77 6.56
C LEU A 57 -4.21 5.46 6.72
N GLY A 58 -4.98 5.58 5.64
CA GLY A 58 -6.30 6.21 5.64
C GLY A 58 -6.24 7.74 5.76
N CYS A 59 -6.78 8.30 6.83
CA CYS A 59 -6.67 9.72 7.15
C CYS A 59 -5.30 10.12 7.72
N PHE A 60 -4.38 9.16 7.84
CA PHE A 60 -3.03 9.34 8.35
C PHE A 60 -2.02 8.90 7.31
N PHE A 61 -0.78 9.40 7.41
CA PHE A 61 0.34 8.82 6.70
C PHE A 61 1.66 9.04 7.47
N LEU A 62 2.63 8.25 7.13
CA LEU A 62 3.99 8.36 7.63
C LEU A 62 4.90 8.81 6.50
N THR A 63 5.92 9.59 6.82
CA THR A 63 6.96 9.97 5.86
C THR A 63 8.32 9.99 6.55
N ASP A 64 9.39 9.92 5.78
CA ASP A 64 10.73 10.07 6.32
C ASP A 64 11.06 11.53 6.68
N TYR A 65 12.23 11.75 7.27
CA TYR A 65 12.67 13.08 7.67
C TYR A 65 13.06 14.02 6.51
N HIS A 66 13.13 13.54 5.26
CA HIS A 66 13.30 14.42 4.10
C HIS A 66 12.05 15.25 3.82
N ASP A 67 10.89 14.77 4.26
CA ASP A 67 9.64 15.52 4.33
C ASP A 67 9.28 16.29 3.05
N SER A 68 9.51 15.69 1.88
CA SER A 68 9.25 16.35 0.61
C SER A 68 7.76 16.53 0.35
N ASN A 69 7.35 17.67 -0.21
CA ASN A 69 5.97 17.87 -0.61
C ASN A 69 5.52 16.87 -1.70
N SER A 70 6.44 16.38 -2.50
CA SER A 70 6.15 15.34 -3.50
C SER A 70 5.70 14.05 -2.83
N THR A 71 6.44 13.59 -1.81
CA THR A 71 6.10 12.39 -1.04
C THR A 71 4.77 12.57 -0.31
N LYS A 72 4.58 13.69 0.41
CA LYS A 72 3.32 13.97 1.11
C LYS A 72 2.12 13.97 0.15
N ASN A 73 2.25 14.61 -1.00
CA ASN A 73 1.19 14.61 -2.00
C ASN A 73 0.92 13.20 -2.55
N HIS A 74 1.94 12.39 -2.72
CA HIS A 74 1.79 11.01 -3.16
C HIS A 74 0.97 10.18 -2.15
N GLU A 75 1.28 10.29 -0.84
CA GLU A 75 0.54 9.59 0.22
C GLU A 75 -0.94 10.03 0.29
N ILE A 76 -1.23 11.32 0.05
CA ILE A 76 -2.61 11.80 -0.08
C ILE A 76 -3.30 11.13 -1.28
N GLY A 77 -2.58 10.91 -2.36
CA GLY A 77 -3.11 10.17 -3.51
C GLY A 77 -3.52 8.74 -3.15
N HIS A 78 -2.73 8.05 -2.34
CA HIS A 78 -3.08 6.74 -1.80
C HIS A 78 -4.28 6.81 -0.85
N SER A 79 -4.38 7.84 -0.02
CA SER A 79 -5.56 8.05 0.83
C SER A 79 -6.86 8.23 0.01
N LEU A 80 -6.79 8.83 -1.18
CA LEU A 80 -7.91 8.87 -2.11
C LEU A 80 -8.22 7.52 -2.73
N GLN A 81 -7.19 6.70 -2.99
CA GLN A 81 -7.39 5.33 -3.44
C GLN A 81 -8.02 4.48 -2.33
N ASN A 82 -7.70 4.73 -1.06
CA ASN A 82 -8.40 4.10 0.06
C ASN A 82 -9.90 4.45 0.07
N CYS A 83 -10.28 5.70 -0.24
CA CYS A 83 -11.69 6.05 -0.45
C CYS A 83 -12.35 5.27 -1.58
N LEU A 84 -11.60 4.93 -2.63
CA LEU A 84 -12.13 4.19 -3.79
C LEU A 84 -12.25 2.69 -3.51
N TRP A 85 -11.15 2.08 -3.02
CA TRP A 85 -11.02 0.64 -2.85
C TRP A 85 -11.52 0.13 -1.50
N GLY A 86 -11.58 0.99 -0.47
CA GLY A 86 -12.06 0.64 0.88
C GLY A 86 -11.35 -0.59 1.46
N PRO A 87 -12.10 -1.63 1.86
CA PRO A 87 -11.53 -2.85 2.43
C PRO A 87 -10.58 -3.61 1.48
N LEU A 88 -10.67 -3.38 0.17
CA LEU A 88 -9.81 -4.00 -0.83
C LEU A 88 -8.49 -3.26 -1.01
N PHE A 89 -8.35 -2.03 -0.51
CA PHE A 89 -7.16 -1.21 -0.67
C PHE A 89 -5.86 -1.91 -0.24
N PRO A 90 -5.78 -2.60 0.91
CA PRO A 90 -4.58 -3.34 1.29
C PRO A 90 -4.14 -4.38 0.25
N PHE A 91 -5.10 -5.06 -0.37
CA PHE A 91 -4.84 -6.14 -1.33
C PHE A 91 -4.53 -5.64 -2.74
N VAL A 92 -5.21 -4.57 -3.19
CA VAL A 92 -5.10 -4.05 -4.56
C VAL A 92 -3.93 -3.07 -4.70
N VAL A 93 -3.59 -2.34 -3.63
CA VAL A 93 -2.57 -1.29 -3.66
C VAL A 93 -1.42 -1.58 -2.70
N CYS A 94 -1.68 -1.72 -1.38
CA CYS A 94 -0.58 -1.76 -0.41
C CYS A 94 0.35 -2.97 -0.60
N ILE A 95 -0.19 -4.18 -0.75
CA ILE A 95 0.63 -5.40 -0.92
C ILE A 95 1.39 -5.36 -2.24
N PRO A 96 0.77 -5.09 -3.41
CA PRO A 96 1.52 -4.95 -4.66
C PRO A 96 2.57 -3.83 -4.63
N SER A 97 2.27 -2.69 -4.02
CA SER A 97 3.22 -1.59 -3.84
C SER A 97 4.44 -2.01 -3.00
N ALA A 98 4.21 -2.65 -1.86
CA ALA A 98 5.27 -3.17 -1.00
C ALA A 98 6.14 -4.22 -1.71
N ILE A 99 5.51 -5.15 -2.43
CA ILE A 99 6.24 -6.15 -3.23
C ILE A 99 7.13 -5.45 -4.26
N ARG A 100 6.58 -4.50 -5.02
CA ARG A 100 7.34 -3.73 -6.01
C ARG A 100 8.50 -2.95 -5.39
N TYR A 101 8.27 -2.32 -4.25
CA TYR A 101 9.32 -1.61 -3.52
C TYR A 101 10.47 -2.54 -3.12
N TRP A 102 10.18 -3.73 -2.62
CA TRP A 102 11.20 -4.69 -2.21
C TRP A 102 11.91 -5.34 -3.40
N LEU A 103 11.21 -5.58 -4.49
CA LEU A 103 11.79 -6.18 -5.70
C LEU A 103 12.67 -5.22 -6.51
N ARG A 104 12.70 -3.92 -6.22
CA ARG A 104 13.63 -2.98 -6.89
C ARG A 104 15.10 -3.39 -6.80
N GLU A 105 15.45 -4.20 -5.79
CA GLU A 105 16.78 -4.77 -5.61
C GLU A 105 16.88 -6.22 -6.12
N PHE A 106 15.98 -6.67 -7.00
CA PHE A 106 15.87 -8.07 -7.45
C PHE A 106 17.19 -8.66 -7.96
N LYS A 107 18.04 -7.87 -8.61
CA LYS A 107 19.35 -8.32 -9.11
C LYS A 107 20.36 -8.62 -7.99
N THR A 108 20.13 -8.13 -6.79
CA THR A 108 20.97 -8.40 -5.62
C THR A 108 20.60 -9.75 -5.00
N GLN A 109 21.53 -10.33 -4.21
CA GLN A 109 21.23 -11.53 -3.43
C GLN A 109 20.08 -11.30 -2.44
N LYS A 110 19.98 -10.08 -1.90
CA LYS A 110 18.87 -9.68 -1.02
C LYS A 110 17.53 -9.71 -1.76
N GLY A 111 17.48 -9.12 -2.95
CA GLY A 111 16.25 -9.12 -3.76
C GLY A 111 15.81 -10.52 -4.17
N LYS A 112 16.74 -11.40 -4.54
CA LYS A 112 16.46 -12.82 -4.85
C LYS A 112 15.88 -13.57 -3.64
N LYS A 113 16.42 -13.32 -2.43
CA LYS A 113 15.88 -13.91 -1.19
C LYS A 113 14.46 -13.41 -0.90
N ILE A 114 14.20 -12.10 -1.08
CA ILE A 114 12.87 -11.51 -0.91
C ILE A 114 11.88 -12.15 -1.89
N TYR A 115 12.25 -12.27 -3.16
CA TYR A 115 11.43 -12.92 -4.17
C TYR A 115 11.09 -14.37 -3.80
N SER A 116 12.10 -15.15 -3.42
CA SER A 116 11.91 -16.53 -2.95
C SER A 116 10.96 -16.58 -1.74
N ALA A 117 11.11 -15.67 -0.79
CA ALA A 117 10.23 -15.59 0.38
C ALA A 117 8.77 -15.27 0.00
N ILE A 118 8.55 -14.37 -0.95
CA ILE A 118 7.20 -14.04 -1.44
C ILE A 118 6.57 -15.25 -2.11
N LEU A 119 7.29 -15.97 -2.99
CA LEU A 119 6.78 -17.19 -3.62
C LEU A 119 6.49 -18.28 -2.60
N THR A 120 7.38 -18.48 -1.63
CA THR A 120 7.15 -19.44 -0.54
C THR A 120 5.88 -19.08 0.24
N LEU A 121 5.69 -17.80 0.56
CA LEU A 121 4.47 -17.34 1.21
C LEU A 121 3.22 -17.62 0.37
N CYS A 122 3.25 -17.37 -0.94
CA CYS A 122 2.13 -17.71 -1.83
C CYS A 122 1.81 -19.22 -1.80
N ILE A 123 2.83 -20.08 -1.85
CA ILE A 123 2.66 -21.54 -1.76
C ILE A 123 2.04 -21.93 -0.42
N CYS A 124 2.55 -21.37 0.69
CA CYS A 124 2.00 -21.62 2.03
C CYS A 124 0.53 -21.19 2.14
N LEU A 125 0.18 -20.00 1.60
CA LEU A 125 -1.20 -19.52 1.61
C LEU A 125 -2.13 -20.39 0.75
N ILE A 126 -1.67 -20.93 -0.37
CA ILE A 126 -2.41 -21.92 -1.15
C ILE A 126 -2.64 -23.18 -0.32
N GLY A 127 -1.60 -23.69 0.35
CA GLY A 127 -1.72 -24.85 1.24
C GLY A 127 -2.73 -24.63 2.37
N VAL A 128 -2.66 -23.49 3.04
CA VAL A 128 -3.65 -23.10 4.08
C VAL A 128 -5.06 -23.01 3.48
N GLY A 129 -5.21 -22.41 2.30
CA GLY A 129 -6.49 -22.32 1.60
C GLY A 129 -7.09 -23.69 1.32
N LEU A 130 -6.28 -24.65 0.84
CA LEU A 130 -6.72 -26.03 0.59
C LEU A 130 -7.18 -26.76 1.86
N ILE A 131 -6.55 -26.46 3.01
CA ILE A 131 -6.97 -27.00 4.32
C ILE A 131 -8.29 -26.37 4.78
N LEU A 132 -8.51 -25.08 4.49
CA LEU A 132 -9.70 -24.36 4.95
C LEU A 132 -10.96 -24.69 4.14
N ILE A 133 -10.85 -25.02 2.84
CA ILE A 133 -12.00 -25.33 1.97
C ILE A 133 -12.90 -26.44 2.53
N PRO A 134 -12.39 -27.59 3.03
CA PRO A 134 -13.24 -28.62 3.60
C PRO A 134 -13.96 -28.22 4.89
N LEU A 135 -13.52 -27.13 5.52
CA LEU A 135 -14.14 -26.60 6.73
C LEU A 135 -15.23 -25.61 6.34
N THR A 136 -16.46 -26.06 6.25
CA THR A 136 -17.63 -25.33 5.72
C THR A 136 -17.80 -23.87 6.17
N VAL A 137 -17.24 -23.49 7.32
CA VAL A 137 -17.26 -22.11 7.83
C VAL A 137 -16.17 -21.24 7.18
N PHE A 138 -15.11 -21.82 6.62
CA PHE A 138 -13.94 -21.13 6.10
C PHE A 138 -13.68 -21.36 4.59
N ASP A 139 -14.60 -22.00 3.88
CA ASP A 139 -14.48 -22.31 2.46
C ASP A 139 -14.21 -21.05 1.61
N VAL A 140 -14.99 -19.99 1.84
CA VAL A 140 -14.83 -18.71 1.12
C VAL A 140 -13.44 -18.10 1.38
N LEU A 141 -12.97 -18.11 2.63
CA LEU A 141 -11.64 -17.62 2.99
C LEU A 141 -10.54 -18.45 2.30
N GLY A 142 -10.69 -19.77 2.30
CA GLY A 142 -9.76 -20.68 1.61
C GLY A 142 -9.66 -20.36 0.11
N CYS A 143 -10.80 -20.21 -0.56
CA CYS A 143 -10.86 -19.82 -1.97
C CYS A 143 -10.20 -18.44 -2.23
N LEU A 144 -10.46 -17.46 -1.38
CA LEU A 144 -9.87 -16.12 -1.52
C LEU A 144 -8.34 -16.16 -1.35
N LEU A 145 -7.82 -16.92 -0.39
CA LEU A 145 -6.37 -17.08 -0.20
C LEU A 145 -5.71 -17.73 -1.42
N ILE A 146 -6.30 -18.77 -1.97
CA ILE A 146 -5.78 -19.45 -3.16
C ILE A 146 -5.81 -18.50 -4.37
N CYS A 147 -6.96 -17.89 -4.67
CA CYS A 147 -7.11 -17.00 -5.80
C CYS A 147 -6.14 -15.81 -5.72
N TYR A 148 -6.04 -15.17 -4.57
CA TYR A 148 -5.14 -14.04 -4.39
C TYR A 148 -3.67 -14.44 -4.54
N SER A 149 -3.26 -15.57 -3.96
CA SER A 149 -1.89 -16.07 -4.08
C SER A 149 -1.51 -16.38 -5.53
N ILE A 150 -2.43 -16.99 -6.29
CA ILE A 150 -2.24 -17.26 -7.73
C ILE A 150 -2.12 -15.95 -8.51
N ILE A 151 -2.98 -14.96 -8.23
CA ILE A 151 -2.93 -13.65 -8.90
C ILE A 151 -1.58 -12.96 -8.65
N ILE A 152 -1.11 -12.94 -7.40
CA ILE A 152 0.21 -12.35 -7.06
C ILE A 152 1.34 -13.09 -7.76
N ALA A 153 1.33 -14.44 -7.74
CA ALA A 153 2.36 -15.23 -8.42
C ALA A 153 2.37 -14.98 -9.94
N LEU A 154 1.21 -15.00 -10.59
CA LEU A 154 1.08 -14.70 -12.02
C LEU A 154 1.56 -13.30 -12.36
N TRP A 155 1.17 -12.28 -11.57
CA TRP A 155 1.62 -10.91 -11.77
C TRP A 155 3.15 -10.80 -11.64
N LEU A 156 3.75 -11.44 -10.63
CA LEU A 156 5.20 -11.48 -10.46
C LEU A 156 5.89 -12.07 -11.71
N PHE A 157 5.48 -13.26 -12.14
CA PHE A 157 6.12 -13.96 -13.26
C PHE A 157 5.91 -13.27 -14.60
N THR A 158 4.72 -12.70 -14.85
CA THR A 158 4.38 -12.17 -16.18
C THR A 158 4.69 -10.69 -16.35
N LYS A 159 4.79 -9.92 -15.26
CA LYS A 159 4.94 -8.46 -15.30
C LYS A 159 6.15 -7.95 -14.56
N GLU A 160 6.31 -8.29 -13.28
CA GLU A 160 7.36 -7.67 -12.47
C GLU A 160 8.74 -8.22 -12.78
N ILE A 161 8.93 -9.56 -12.76
CA ILE A 161 10.24 -10.18 -12.98
C ILE A 161 10.84 -9.80 -14.34
N PRO A 162 10.13 -9.88 -15.47
CA PRO A 162 10.66 -9.48 -16.77
C PRO A 162 11.17 -8.03 -16.81
N LEU A 163 10.55 -7.11 -16.07
CA LEU A 163 11.01 -5.72 -16.01
C LEU A 163 12.40 -5.59 -15.36
N TYR A 164 12.70 -6.42 -14.37
CA TYR A 164 14.00 -6.39 -13.69
C TYR A 164 15.08 -7.17 -14.45
N GLU A 165 14.72 -8.29 -15.09
CA GLU A 165 15.65 -9.11 -15.88
C GLU A 165 16.11 -8.38 -17.14
N ASP A 166 15.19 -7.79 -17.89
CA ASP A 166 15.46 -7.11 -19.17
C ASP A 166 16.08 -5.71 -19.02
N ASN A 167 16.42 -5.24 -17.84
CA ASN A 167 16.80 -3.84 -17.57
C ASN A 167 15.76 -2.79 -18.02
N LYS A 168 14.53 -3.20 -18.23
CA LYS A 168 13.40 -2.34 -18.65
C LYS A 168 12.65 -1.78 -17.45
N TYR A 169 13.27 -1.77 -16.27
CA TYR A 169 12.63 -1.20 -15.08
C TYR A 169 12.21 0.25 -15.36
N VAL A 170 10.95 0.41 -15.59
CA VAL A 170 10.27 1.70 -15.68
C VAL A 170 9.98 2.12 -14.24
N GLY A 171 10.45 3.28 -13.83
CA GLY A 171 10.43 3.76 -12.46
C GLY A 171 9.17 3.40 -11.64
N TYR A 172 9.30 3.39 -10.34
CA TYR A 172 8.27 3.00 -9.37
C TYR A 172 6.88 3.56 -9.70
N ASP A 173 6.80 4.86 -10.06
CA ASP A 173 5.56 5.56 -10.41
C ASP A 173 4.90 5.12 -11.74
N LYS A 174 5.51 4.22 -12.50
CA LYS A 174 4.95 3.80 -13.79
C LYS A 174 3.87 2.71 -13.66
N ILE A 175 3.76 2.06 -12.52
CA ILE A 175 2.61 1.18 -12.25
C ILE A 175 1.36 2.03 -12.02
N TRP A 176 0.19 1.53 -12.48
CA TRP A 176 -1.03 2.34 -12.56
C TRP A 176 -1.45 2.98 -11.25
N PHE A 177 -1.36 2.26 -10.12
CA PHE A 177 -1.78 2.78 -8.82
C PHE A 177 -0.80 3.82 -8.26
N GLU A 178 0.51 3.65 -8.44
CA GLU A 178 1.51 4.64 -8.00
C GLU A 178 1.43 5.93 -8.83
N GLY A 179 1.32 5.78 -10.15
CA GLY A 179 1.14 6.92 -11.05
C GLY A 179 -0.19 7.65 -10.85
N GLN A 180 -1.24 6.94 -10.47
CA GLN A 180 -2.53 7.52 -10.09
C GLN A 180 -2.42 8.29 -8.78
N ALA A 181 -1.78 7.71 -7.75
CA ALA A 181 -1.55 8.37 -6.47
C ALA A 181 -0.78 9.68 -6.65
N SER A 182 0.33 9.67 -7.39
CA SER A 182 1.11 10.87 -7.70
C SER A 182 0.29 11.95 -8.42
N ARG A 183 -0.61 11.59 -9.34
CA ARG A 183 -1.48 12.56 -10.04
C ARG A 183 -2.56 13.12 -9.13
N TRP A 184 -3.28 12.26 -8.43
CA TRP A 184 -4.41 12.66 -7.60
C TRP A 184 -3.95 13.49 -6.41
N GLY A 185 -2.87 13.10 -5.77
CA GLY A 185 -2.30 13.85 -4.65
C GLY A 185 -1.90 15.27 -5.03
N ARG A 186 -1.23 15.46 -6.18
CA ARG A 186 -0.90 16.81 -6.68
C ARG A 186 -2.13 17.66 -6.95
N LEU A 187 -3.21 17.06 -7.49
CA LEU A 187 -4.45 17.78 -7.76
C LEU A 187 -5.17 18.19 -6.49
N VAL A 188 -5.14 17.35 -5.46
CA VAL A 188 -5.79 17.63 -4.17
C VAL A 188 -5.01 18.63 -3.36
N ALA A 189 -3.69 18.49 -3.25
CA ALA A 189 -2.83 19.39 -2.50
C ALA A 189 -2.91 20.86 -2.97
N LYS A 190 -3.29 21.10 -4.23
CA LYS A 190 -3.55 22.46 -4.77
C LYS A 190 -4.89 23.05 -4.33
N ASN A 191 -5.82 22.22 -3.85
CA ASN A 191 -7.20 22.61 -3.60
C ASN A 191 -7.61 22.51 -2.12
N TRP A 192 -6.75 22.01 -1.28
CA TRP A 192 -6.92 21.80 0.15
C TRP A 192 -5.86 22.55 0.95
#